data_897a1e57d2ce6db24208fbb229d1065b
#
_entry.id   897a1e57d2ce6db24208fbb229d1065b
#
_cell.length_a   1.000
_cell.length_b   1.000
_cell.length_c   1.000
_cell.angle_alpha   90.00
_cell.angle_beta   90.00
_cell.angle_gamma   90.00
#
_symmetry.space_group_name_H-M   'P 1'
#
loop_
_entity.id
_entity.type
_entity.pdbx_description
1 polymer ?
#
loop_
_entity_poly.entity_id
_entity_poly.type
_entity_poly.pdbx_seq_one_letter_code
_entity_poly.pdbx_strand_id
1 'polypeptide(L)'
;MLQDLWNNNRMVAMLLAILVVVVPFLVYYVVEAKKNHPKGLISAALSNMGERFGYYIMNAVLLLFLCSKFGISDDVAGWIYAVFYFLIYVLSLPGGMVTDRLQNFKGTIIAGLVVMASGYVILSVPVFGGNPGDVPMWVLVVTCLALILIATGNGLFKGNLQAIVGQMYDNYEAEAAKKGPEALAIAKSRRDSGFQIFYVFINIGGVIAPFVAPLLRSAMLKIDGFFYNADLPRLCHGFLQGNLEGDGMKNLTELAQKSLIDGGQIGDMTQFCTNYLESFNTGVHYSFIASAVAMILSLLIFIFTRKVLPNPVKKEKAAVESQEAVASDAKEIKQRMFALFAVLGVAIFFWFSFHQNGQSLSVFARDFCQTDSIAPEIWQCINPFFVIVLTPVVMIVFGALFKRGKEISTPKKIALGMFLAGCAYLFLICISMVNGYPSGEEFKSLPEAVKESMKAGPWVLIVTYFFLTVAELFISPLGLSFVSKIAPQHLQGICQGLWLCATAVGNLFIALGVTMLNSFPQQWECWAVFAGFCFISMAVMLGMLKWLERITKE
;
A
#
# COMPACT_ATOMS: atom_id res chain seq x y z
N MET A 1 3.62 -32.85 -6.22
CA MET A 1 2.91 -33.34 -5.02
C MET A 1 3.62 -33.01 -3.70
N LEU A 2 4.83 -33.55 -3.40
CA LEU A 2 5.55 -33.21 -2.15
C LEU A 2 5.96 -31.74 -2.09
N GLN A 3 6.31 -31.12 -3.20
CA GLN A 3 6.74 -29.74 -3.30
C GLN A 3 5.59 -28.73 -3.06
N ASP A 4 4.36 -29.04 -3.54
CA ASP A 4 3.20 -28.16 -3.33
C ASP A 4 2.55 -28.34 -1.96
N LEU A 5 2.54 -29.54 -1.42
CA LEU A 5 2.21 -29.78 -0.02
C LEU A 5 3.20 -29.07 0.92
N TRP A 6 4.48 -29.09 0.56
CA TRP A 6 5.55 -28.41 1.26
C TRP A 6 5.43 -26.89 1.16
N ASN A 7 5.13 -26.35 -0.03
CA ASN A 7 4.96 -24.91 -0.24
C ASN A 7 3.72 -24.36 0.50
N ASN A 8 2.59 -25.08 0.49
CA ASN A 8 1.41 -24.67 1.24
C ASN A 8 1.59 -24.77 2.75
N ASN A 9 2.23 -25.84 3.23
CA ASN A 9 2.54 -25.97 4.67
C ASN A 9 3.55 -24.91 5.11
N ARG A 10 4.51 -24.53 4.26
CA ARG A 10 5.43 -23.42 4.52
C ARG A 10 4.70 -22.09 4.58
N MET A 11 3.79 -21.78 3.65
CA MET A 11 3.01 -20.53 3.70
C MET A 11 2.18 -20.43 4.98
N VAL A 12 1.52 -21.52 5.38
CA VAL A 12 0.76 -21.56 6.64
C VAL A 12 1.71 -21.40 7.85
N ALA A 13 2.84 -22.08 7.86
CA ALA A 13 3.83 -21.96 8.93
C ALA A 13 4.40 -20.54 9.01
N MET A 14 4.70 -19.91 7.89
CA MET A 14 5.16 -18.51 7.83
C MET A 14 4.08 -17.55 8.34
N LEU A 15 2.82 -17.72 7.93
CA LEU A 15 1.72 -16.92 8.43
C LEU A 15 1.55 -17.07 9.94
N LEU A 16 1.61 -18.29 10.47
CA LEU A 16 1.53 -18.53 11.91
C LEU A 16 2.71 -17.89 12.67
N ALA A 17 3.94 -18.01 12.15
CA ALA A 17 5.11 -17.35 12.73
C ALA A 17 4.96 -15.82 12.76
N ILE A 18 4.45 -15.24 11.69
CA ILE A 18 4.15 -13.80 11.60
C ILE A 18 3.08 -13.42 12.64
N LEU A 19 2.00 -14.18 12.75
CA LEU A 19 0.92 -13.90 13.70
C LEU A 19 1.40 -13.97 15.16
N VAL A 20 2.29 -14.91 15.51
CA VAL A 20 2.90 -14.98 16.84
C VAL A 20 3.63 -13.69 17.21
N VAL A 21 4.23 -13.00 16.24
CA VAL A 21 4.88 -11.70 16.46
C VAL A 21 3.87 -10.56 16.42
N VAL A 22 3.00 -10.51 15.41
CA VAL A 22 2.08 -9.39 15.15
C VAL A 22 1.03 -9.23 16.24
N VAL A 23 0.49 -10.34 16.79
CA VAL A 23 -0.57 -10.26 17.81
C VAL A 23 -0.13 -9.56 19.10
N PRO A 24 1.04 -9.84 19.71
CA PRO A 24 1.54 -9.08 20.85
C PRO A 24 1.70 -7.59 20.57
N PHE A 25 2.21 -7.22 19.37
CA PHE A 25 2.32 -5.83 18.98
C PHE A 25 0.95 -5.16 18.80
N LEU A 26 -0.03 -5.86 18.21
CA LEU A 26 -1.40 -5.36 18.11
C LEU A 26 -1.98 -5.07 19.51
N VAL A 27 -1.80 -5.98 20.47
CA VAL A 27 -2.23 -5.78 21.86
C VAL A 27 -1.54 -4.54 22.46
N TYR A 28 -0.24 -4.41 22.26
CA TYR A 28 0.52 -3.22 22.69
C TYR A 28 -0.08 -1.93 22.14
N TYR A 29 -0.33 -1.84 20.83
CA TYR A 29 -0.90 -0.63 20.20
C TYR A 29 -2.30 -0.32 20.69
N VAL A 30 -3.13 -1.34 20.91
CA VAL A 30 -4.48 -1.13 21.46
C VAL A 30 -4.41 -0.60 22.89
N VAL A 31 -3.52 -1.12 23.72
CA VAL A 31 -3.33 -0.66 25.11
C VAL A 31 -2.79 0.76 25.12
N GLU A 32 -1.76 1.06 24.32
CA GLU A 32 -1.17 2.39 24.20
C GLU A 32 -2.19 3.43 23.74
N ALA A 33 -2.96 3.11 22.69
CA ALA A 33 -3.99 3.98 22.17
C ALA A 33 -5.10 4.25 23.20
N LYS A 34 -5.54 3.23 23.97
CA LYS A 34 -6.56 3.41 25.02
C LYS A 34 -6.07 4.29 26.16
N LYS A 35 -4.79 4.17 26.54
CA LYS A 35 -4.23 4.83 27.72
C LYS A 35 -3.81 6.26 27.44
N ASN A 36 -3.26 6.55 26.27
CA ASN A 36 -2.50 7.76 26.02
C ASN A 36 -3.07 8.65 24.88
N HIS A 37 -4.09 8.19 24.15
CA HIS A 37 -4.60 8.85 22.94
C HIS A 37 -6.13 9.08 23.00
N PRO A 38 -6.69 9.90 22.09
CA PRO A 38 -8.14 10.11 22.00
C PRO A 38 -8.91 8.81 21.78
N LYS A 39 -10.04 8.64 22.46
CA LYS A 39 -10.85 7.40 22.43
C LYS A 39 -11.25 6.93 21.03
N GLY A 40 -11.40 7.83 20.06
CA GLY A 40 -11.78 7.53 18.69
C GLY A 40 -10.66 6.91 17.84
N LEU A 41 -9.39 7.01 18.26
CA LEU A 41 -8.24 6.57 17.46
C LEU A 41 -8.31 5.09 17.08
N ILE A 42 -8.64 4.21 18.04
CA ILE A 42 -8.75 2.76 17.78
C ILE A 42 -9.87 2.47 16.77
N SER A 43 -11.01 3.17 16.90
CA SER A 43 -12.14 2.99 15.97
C SER A 43 -11.75 3.34 14.54
N ALA A 44 -11.08 4.47 14.35
CA ALA A 44 -10.57 4.89 13.06
C ALA A 44 -9.52 3.91 12.53
N ALA A 45 -8.58 3.49 13.38
CA ALA A 45 -7.51 2.56 13.03
C ALA A 45 -8.03 1.17 12.62
N LEU A 46 -9.00 0.61 13.34
CA LEU A 46 -9.62 -0.68 13.01
C LEU A 46 -10.43 -0.62 11.70
N SER A 47 -11.19 0.47 11.48
CA SER A 47 -11.90 0.66 10.22
C SER A 47 -10.94 0.76 9.04
N ASN A 48 -9.81 1.47 9.23
CA ASN A 48 -8.77 1.58 8.22
C ASN A 48 -8.08 0.22 7.95
N MET A 49 -7.82 -0.56 9.00
CA MET A 49 -7.24 -1.91 8.89
C MET A 49 -8.12 -2.83 8.05
N GLY A 50 -9.43 -2.87 8.32
CA GLY A 50 -10.37 -3.71 7.58
C GLY A 50 -10.46 -3.32 6.11
N GLU A 51 -10.51 -2.03 5.82
CA GLU A 51 -10.49 -1.52 4.45
C GLU A 51 -9.17 -1.88 3.73
N ARG A 52 -8.03 -1.66 4.36
CA ARG A 52 -6.73 -2.01 3.79
C ARG A 52 -6.54 -3.51 3.59
N PHE A 53 -7.01 -4.32 4.52
CA PHE A 53 -6.97 -5.77 4.39
C PHE A 53 -7.71 -6.24 3.12
N GLY A 54 -8.95 -5.78 2.91
CA GLY A 54 -9.70 -6.10 1.69
C GLY A 54 -9.02 -5.59 0.41
N TYR A 55 -8.47 -4.38 0.46
CA TYR A 55 -7.70 -3.82 -0.66
C TYR A 55 -6.47 -4.66 -1.01
N TYR A 56 -5.66 -5.06 -0.02
CA TYR A 56 -4.44 -5.81 -0.29
C TYR A 56 -4.71 -7.24 -0.78
N ILE A 57 -5.80 -7.89 -0.33
CA ILE A 57 -6.22 -9.18 -0.90
C ILE A 57 -6.50 -9.03 -2.40
N MET A 58 -7.33 -8.06 -2.77
CA MET A 58 -7.67 -7.81 -4.17
C MET A 58 -6.44 -7.42 -4.99
N ASN A 59 -5.61 -6.53 -4.46
CA ASN A 59 -4.41 -6.03 -5.13
C ASN A 59 -3.43 -7.17 -5.48
N ALA A 60 -3.32 -8.17 -4.62
CA ALA A 60 -2.44 -9.32 -4.83
C ALA A 60 -2.88 -10.22 -6.00
N VAL A 61 -4.16 -10.25 -6.34
CA VAL A 61 -4.69 -11.15 -7.39
C VAL A 61 -5.23 -10.46 -8.62
N LEU A 62 -5.39 -9.13 -8.62
CA LEU A 62 -6.08 -8.40 -9.69
C LEU A 62 -5.46 -8.64 -11.07
N LEU A 63 -4.13 -8.53 -11.19
CA LEU A 63 -3.43 -8.74 -12.46
C LEU A 63 -3.64 -10.17 -12.97
N LEU A 64 -3.40 -11.16 -12.11
CA LEU A 64 -3.58 -12.57 -12.44
C LEU A 64 -5.03 -12.88 -12.81
N PHE A 65 -6.00 -12.26 -12.11
CA PHE A 65 -7.42 -12.39 -12.41
C PHE A 65 -7.76 -11.88 -13.81
N LEU A 66 -7.28 -10.69 -14.17
CA LEU A 66 -7.53 -10.12 -15.50
C LEU A 66 -6.98 -11.03 -16.61
N CYS A 67 -5.75 -11.51 -16.46
CA CYS A 67 -5.13 -12.41 -17.42
C CYS A 67 -5.83 -13.78 -17.45
N SER A 68 -6.09 -14.39 -16.29
CA SER A 68 -6.64 -15.76 -16.21
C SER A 68 -8.13 -15.83 -16.58
N LYS A 69 -8.90 -14.77 -16.33
CA LYS A 69 -10.33 -14.76 -16.66
C LYS A 69 -10.60 -14.38 -18.11
N PHE A 70 -9.93 -13.33 -18.59
CA PHE A 70 -10.22 -12.74 -19.90
C PHE A 70 -9.25 -13.16 -21.00
N GLY A 71 -8.17 -13.88 -20.67
CA GLY A 71 -7.15 -14.24 -21.66
C GLY A 71 -6.45 -13.04 -22.31
N ILE A 72 -6.49 -11.85 -21.67
CA ILE A 72 -5.82 -10.65 -22.16
C ILE A 72 -4.34 -10.68 -21.81
N SER A 73 -3.53 -9.99 -22.62
CA SER A 73 -2.09 -9.90 -22.38
C SER A 73 -1.74 -9.19 -21.07
N ASP A 74 -0.57 -9.51 -20.53
CA ASP A 74 -0.03 -8.88 -19.33
C ASP A 74 0.05 -7.35 -19.47
N ASP A 75 0.33 -6.84 -20.68
CA ASP A 75 0.38 -5.41 -20.96
C ASP A 75 -0.99 -4.74 -20.80
N VAL A 76 -2.05 -5.31 -21.37
CA VAL A 76 -3.41 -4.75 -21.26
C VAL A 76 -3.91 -4.84 -19.82
N ALA A 77 -3.71 -5.97 -19.16
CA ALA A 77 -4.04 -6.16 -17.75
C ALA A 77 -3.25 -5.18 -16.86
N GLY A 78 -1.97 -4.96 -17.17
CA GLY A 78 -1.10 -4.00 -16.51
C GLY A 78 -1.60 -2.56 -16.63
N TRP A 79 -2.12 -2.14 -17.79
CA TRP A 79 -2.72 -0.83 -17.95
C TRP A 79 -4.01 -0.65 -17.15
N ILE A 80 -4.89 -1.67 -17.12
CA ILE A 80 -6.11 -1.64 -16.28
C ILE A 80 -5.72 -1.50 -14.80
N TYR A 81 -4.74 -2.28 -14.36
CA TYR A 81 -4.20 -2.21 -13.00
C TYR A 81 -3.61 -0.82 -12.69
N ALA A 82 -2.80 -0.27 -13.58
CA ALA A 82 -2.15 1.04 -13.37
C ALA A 82 -3.18 2.18 -13.28
N VAL A 83 -4.19 2.19 -14.14
CA VAL A 83 -5.29 3.18 -14.09
C VAL A 83 -6.07 3.04 -12.79
N PHE A 84 -6.41 1.82 -12.39
CA PHE A 84 -7.09 1.57 -11.13
C PHE A 84 -6.26 2.06 -9.92
N TYR A 85 -4.96 1.73 -9.90
CA TYR A 85 -4.04 2.15 -8.83
C TYR A 85 -3.91 3.67 -8.74
N PHE A 86 -3.84 4.35 -9.87
CA PHE A 86 -3.86 5.81 -9.93
C PHE A 86 -5.18 6.39 -9.39
N LEU A 87 -6.32 5.85 -9.82
CA LEU A 87 -7.64 6.31 -9.40
C LEU A 87 -7.86 6.18 -7.90
N ILE A 88 -7.38 5.11 -7.26
CA ILE A 88 -7.50 4.90 -5.80
C ILE A 88 -6.91 6.06 -5.00
N TYR A 89 -5.84 6.67 -5.46
CA TYR A 89 -5.21 7.78 -4.76
C TYR A 89 -5.76 9.14 -5.20
N VAL A 90 -5.93 9.36 -6.51
CA VAL A 90 -6.34 10.68 -7.03
C VAL A 90 -7.78 11.02 -6.67
N LEU A 91 -8.68 10.04 -6.60
CA LEU A 91 -10.09 10.25 -6.21
C LEU A 91 -10.25 10.66 -4.73
N SER A 92 -9.20 10.56 -3.92
CA SER A 92 -9.22 11.11 -2.56
C SER A 92 -9.33 12.63 -2.54
N LEU A 93 -8.88 13.33 -3.58
CA LEU A 93 -9.03 14.77 -3.68
C LEU A 93 -10.50 15.19 -3.90
N PRO A 94 -11.23 14.74 -4.94
CA PRO A 94 -12.65 15.03 -5.05
C PRO A 94 -13.46 14.50 -3.86
N GLY A 95 -13.07 13.35 -3.27
CA GLY A 95 -13.68 12.84 -2.04
C GLY A 95 -13.56 13.80 -0.86
N GLY A 96 -12.39 14.42 -0.68
CA GLY A 96 -12.17 15.48 0.30
C GLY A 96 -12.99 16.73 0.00
N MET A 97 -13.06 17.16 -1.28
CA MET A 97 -13.86 18.32 -1.71
C MET A 97 -15.36 18.15 -1.40
N VAL A 98 -15.89 16.96 -1.67
CA VAL A 98 -17.29 16.62 -1.34
C VAL A 98 -17.52 16.73 0.16
N THR A 99 -16.64 16.16 0.96
CA THR A 99 -16.75 16.15 2.42
C THR A 99 -16.64 17.55 3.01
N ASP A 100 -15.68 18.35 2.56
CA ASP A 100 -15.48 19.71 3.08
C ASP A 100 -16.64 20.63 2.69
N ARG A 101 -17.30 20.39 1.54
CA ARG A 101 -18.54 21.10 1.16
C ARG A 101 -19.73 20.68 2.03
N LEU A 102 -19.90 19.38 2.23
CA LEU A 102 -21.04 18.84 2.98
C LEU A 102 -20.85 18.97 4.50
N GLN A 103 -19.62 19.17 4.98
CA GLN A 103 -19.23 19.16 6.39
C GLN A 103 -19.76 17.91 7.13
N ASN A 104 -19.77 16.77 6.42
CA ASN A 104 -20.30 15.50 6.93
C ASN A 104 -19.29 14.36 6.70
N PHE A 105 -18.17 14.39 7.40
CA PHE A 105 -17.12 13.38 7.29
C PHE A 105 -17.63 11.95 7.55
N LYS A 106 -18.45 11.76 8.61
CA LYS A 106 -18.96 10.44 8.96
C LYS A 106 -19.88 9.86 7.87
N GLY A 107 -20.77 10.69 7.32
CA GLY A 107 -21.67 10.27 6.23
C GLY A 107 -20.91 9.92 4.96
N THR A 108 -19.89 10.73 4.60
CA THR A 108 -19.07 10.49 3.41
C THR A 108 -18.23 9.21 3.55
N ILE A 109 -17.67 8.95 4.74
CA ILE A 109 -16.93 7.71 5.03
C ILE A 109 -17.84 6.48 4.91
N ILE A 110 -19.06 6.53 5.48
CA ILE A 110 -20.05 5.44 5.38
C ILE A 110 -20.41 5.21 3.91
N ALA A 111 -20.71 6.27 3.15
CA ALA A 111 -20.98 6.16 1.71
C ALA A 111 -19.81 5.53 0.96
N GLY A 112 -18.57 5.95 1.26
CA GLY A 112 -17.36 5.38 0.69
C GLY A 112 -17.22 3.88 0.94
N LEU A 113 -17.42 3.43 2.19
CA LEU A 113 -17.37 2.01 2.54
C LEU A 113 -18.48 1.19 1.85
N VAL A 114 -19.70 1.73 1.74
CA VAL A 114 -20.81 1.08 1.02
C VAL A 114 -20.48 0.94 -0.47
N VAL A 115 -19.99 2.01 -1.11
CA VAL A 115 -19.62 1.99 -2.54
C VAL A 115 -18.48 1.00 -2.80
N MET A 116 -17.45 0.97 -1.93
CA MET A 116 -16.38 -0.03 -2.03
C MET A 116 -16.90 -1.46 -1.89
N ALA A 117 -17.71 -1.70 -0.85
CA ALA A 117 -18.30 -3.02 -0.61
C ALA A 117 -19.12 -3.51 -1.81
N SER A 118 -19.89 -2.61 -2.45
CA SER A 118 -20.65 -2.93 -3.66
C SER A 118 -19.73 -3.35 -4.81
N GLY A 119 -18.60 -2.65 -5.02
CA GLY A 119 -17.62 -3.02 -6.02
C GLY A 119 -16.99 -4.40 -5.76
N TYR A 120 -16.61 -4.70 -4.51
CA TYR A 120 -16.09 -6.03 -4.16
C TYR A 120 -17.13 -7.14 -4.28
N VAL A 121 -18.39 -6.87 -3.93
CA VAL A 121 -19.49 -7.83 -4.12
C VAL A 121 -19.68 -8.14 -5.61
N ILE A 122 -19.64 -7.15 -6.49
CA ILE A 122 -19.70 -7.36 -7.96
C ILE A 122 -18.54 -8.25 -8.42
N LEU A 123 -17.31 -7.99 -7.98
CA LEU A 123 -16.16 -8.82 -8.33
C LEU A 123 -16.23 -10.23 -7.75
N SER A 124 -16.91 -10.41 -6.61
CA SER A 124 -17.01 -11.71 -5.93
C SER A 124 -17.96 -12.68 -6.62
N VAL A 125 -18.88 -12.19 -7.46
CA VAL A 125 -19.82 -13.04 -8.18
C VAL A 125 -19.11 -13.74 -9.34
N PRO A 126 -19.00 -15.08 -9.34
CA PRO A 126 -18.41 -15.81 -10.45
C PRO A 126 -19.40 -15.81 -11.63
N VAL A 127 -19.32 -14.77 -12.46
CA VAL A 127 -20.08 -14.73 -13.71
C VAL A 127 -19.29 -15.49 -14.76
N PHE A 128 -19.71 -16.71 -15.01
CA PHE A 128 -19.22 -17.53 -16.12
C PHE A 128 -20.20 -17.35 -17.29
N GLY A 129 -19.96 -16.34 -18.10
CA GLY A 129 -20.70 -16.14 -19.35
C GLY A 129 -19.83 -16.56 -20.53
N GLY A 130 -20.05 -17.74 -21.07
CA GLY A 130 -19.27 -18.29 -22.18
C GLY A 130 -18.24 -19.34 -21.74
N ASN A 131 -17.63 -20.00 -22.74
CA ASN A 131 -16.53 -20.91 -22.48
C ASN A 131 -15.30 -20.13 -21.96
N PRO A 132 -14.50 -20.69 -21.04
CA PRO A 132 -13.18 -20.15 -20.74
C PRO A 132 -12.39 -20.00 -22.05
N GLY A 133 -11.94 -18.79 -22.36
CA GLY A 133 -11.35 -18.46 -23.67
C GLY A 133 -12.21 -17.52 -24.53
N ASP A 134 -13.52 -17.44 -24.29
CA ASP A 134 -14.44 -16.52 -24.98
C ASP A 134 -15.37 -15.82 -23.98
N VAL A 135 -14.77 -15.08 -23.03
CA VAL A 135 -15.54 -14.32 -22.03
C VAL A 135 -16.12 -13.08 -22.69
N PRO A 136 -17.46 -12.85 -22.62
CA PRO A 136 -18.09 -11.71 -23.27
C PRO A 136 -17.53 -10.37 -22.79
N MET A 137 -17.36 -9.41 -23.70
CA MET A 137 -16.80 -8.09 -23.40
C MET A 137 -17.57 -7.35 -22.29
N TRP A 138 -18.89 -7.57 -22.14
CA TRP A 138 -19.67 -6.95 -21.07
C TRP A 138 -19.20 -7.34 -19.67
N VAL A 139 -18.64 -8.57 -19.49
CA VAL A 139 -18.08 -9.01 -18.19
C VAL A 139 -16.85 -8.20 -17.84
N LEU A 140 -15.98 -7.91 -18.82
CA LEU A 140 -14.83 -7.02 -18.64
C LEU A 140 -15.27 -5.60 -18.28
N VAL A 141 -16.31 -5.07 -18.97
CA VAL A 141 -16.87 -3.75 -18.67
C VAL A 141 -17.41 -3.71 -17.24
N VAL A 142 -18.16 -4.71 -16.80
CA VAL A 142 -18.67 -4.80 -15.42
C VAL A 142 -17.52 -4.90 -14.41
N THR A 143 -16.47 -5.65 -14.73
CA THR A 143 -15.25 -5.72 -13.90
C THR A 143 -14.59 -4.34 -13.76
N CYS A 144 -14.40 -3.62 -14.86
CA CYS A 144 -13.86 -2.26 -14.82
C CYS A 144 -14.74 -1.28 -14.05
N LEU A 145 -16.07 -1.37 -14.19
CA LEU A 145 -17.01 -0.56 -13.40
C LEU A 145 -16.91 -0.88 -11.91
N ALA A 146 -16.77 -2.15 -11.54
CA ALA A 146 -16.56 -2.55 -10.14
C ALA A 146 -15.25 -1.96 -9.58
N LEU A 147 -14.16 -1.96 -10.36
CA LEU A 147 -12.90 -1.33 -9.98
C LEU A 147 -13.04 0.19 -9.80
N ILE A 148 -13.80 0.87 -10.67
CA ILE A 148 -14.10 2.30 -10.54
C ILE A 148 -14.92 2.57 -9.28
N LEU A 149 -15.90 1.72 -8.94
CA LEU A 149 -16.66 1.82 -7.69
C LEU A 149 -15.74 1.68 -6.47
N ILE A 150 -14.84 0.70 -6.47
CA ILE A 150 -13.87 0.52 -5.39
C ILE A 150 -12.98 1.76 -5.26
N ALA A 151 -12.44 2.29 -6.36
CA ALA A 151 -11.60 3.48 -6.35
C ALA A 151 -12.35 4.72 -5.86
N THR A 152 -13.60 4.91 -6.31
CA THR A 152 -14.47 6.03 -5.88
C THR A 152 -14.79 5.94 -4.39
N GLY A 153 -15.19 4.76 -3.91
CA GLY A 153 -15.46 4.52 -2.50
C GLY A 153 -14.21 4.76 -1.62
N ASN A 154 -13.03 4.32 -2.09
CA ASN A 154 -11.77 4.59 -1.42
C ASN A 154 -11.47 6.10 -1.35
N GLY A 155 -11.72 6.84 -2.43
CA GLY A 155 -11.59 8.29 -2.47
C GLY A 155 -12.46 9.00 -1.43
N LEU A 156 -13.71 8.55 -1.25
CA LEU A 156 -14.61 9.06 -0.22
C LEU A 156 -14.21 8.66 1.20
N PHE A 157 -13.49 7.57 1.38
CA PHE A 157 -13.12 7.02 2.68
C PHE A 157 -11.78 7.54 3.19
N LYS A 158 -10.71 7.33 2.44
CA LYS A 158 -9.32 7.35 2.94
C LYS A 158 -8.88 8.72 3.46
N GLY A 159 -8.96 9.76 2.64
CA GLY A 159 -8.58 11.13 3.05
C GLY A 159 -9.44 11.66 4.18
N ASN A 160 -10.73 11.35 4.16
CA ASN A 160 -11.68 11.82 5.15
C ASN A 160 -11.53 11.14 6.51
N LEU A 161 -11.13 9.86 6.54
CA LEU A 161 -10.80 9.19 7.79
C LEU A 161 -9.55 9.78 8.43
N GLN A 162 -8.54 10.11 7.63
CA GLN A 162 -7.33 10.80 8.08
C GLN A 162 -7.66 12.20 8.63
N ALA A 163 -8.58 12.92 7.98
CA ALA A 163 -9.07 14.20 8.45
C ALA A 163 -9.78 14.10 9.82
N ILE A 164 -10.60 13.07 10.04
CA ILE A 164 -11.22 12.79 11.35
C ILE A 164 -10.15 12.55 12.43
N VAL A 165 -9.08 11.82 12.11
CA VAL A 165 -7.97 11.61 13.05
C VAL A 165 -7.31 12.96 13.40
N GLY A 166 -7.09 13.82 12.40
CA GLY A 166 -6.59 15.18 12.63
C GLY A 166 -7.48 15.97 13.58
N GLN A 167 -8.79 16.01 13.34
CA GLN A 167 -9.76 16.69 14.20
C GLN A 167 -9.83 16.13 15.62
N MET A 168 -9.63 14.81 15.81
CA MET A 168 -9.52 14.24 17.16
C MET A 168 -8.37 14.85 17.95
N TYR A 169 -7.23 15.09 17.30
CA TYR A 169 -6.07 15.71 17.94
C TYR A 169 -6.27 17.20 18.15
N ASP A 170 -6.92 17.92 17.23
CA ASP A 170 -7.30 19.34 17.45
C ASP A 170 -8.14 19.49 18.72
N ASN A 171 -9.17 18.64 18.88
CA ASN A 171 -10.01 18.65 20.09
C ASN A 171 -9.22 18.26 21.35
N TYR A 172 -8.34 17.25 21.26
CA TYR A 172 -7.51 16.78 22.36
C TYR A 172 -6.53 17.86 22.83
N GLU A 173 -5.91 18.59 21.91
CA GLU A 173 -5.02 19.71 22.19
C GLU A 173 -5.78 20.91 22.78
N ALA A 174 -6.98 21.21 22.26
CA ALA A 174 -7.83 22.28 22.81
C ALA A 174 -8.27 22.00 24.26
N GLU A 175 -8.56 20.74 24.60
CA GLU A 175 -8.86 20.33 25.99
C GLU A 175 -7.62 20.40 26.89
N ALA A 176 -6.46 19.99 26.35
CA ALA A 176 -5.19 20.04 27.07
C ALA A 176 -4.75 21.49 27.36
N ALA A 177 -4.99 22.40 26.42
CA ALA A 177 -4.68 23.83 26.58
C ALA A 177 -5.41 24.45 27.79
N LYS A 178 -6.64 24.00 28.12
CA LYS A 178 -7.38 24.43 29.31
C LYS A 178 -6.72 24.00 30.63
N LYS A 179 -5.87 22.93 30.57
CA LYS A 179 -5.17 22.37 31.74
C LYS A 179 -3.79 22.98 31.98
N GLY A 180 -3.31 23.77 31.01
CA GLY A 180 -2.04 24.49 31.10
C GLY A 180 -1.03 24.11 29.99
N PRO A 181 0.08 24.88 29.92
CA PRO A 181 1.05 24.74 28.83
C PRO A 181 1.77 23.39 28.78
N GLU A 182 2.04 22.77 29.94
CA GLU A 182 2.68 21.45 30.01
C GLU A 182 1.76 20.36 29.43
N ALA A 183 0.47 20.36 29.78
CA ALA A 183 -0.51 19.43 29.25
C ALA A 183 -0.68 19.60 27.73
N LEU A 184 -0.64 20.83 27.24
CA LEU A 184 -0.69 21.13 25.81
C LEU A 184 0.55 20.58 25.07
N ALA A 185 1.74 20.77 25.63
CA ALA A 185 2.99 20.25 25.02
C ALA A 185 2.94 18.73 24.90
N ILE A 186 2.48 18.02 25.95
CA ILE A 186 2.29 16.57 25.93
C ILE A 186 1.26 16.17 24.85
N ALA A 187 0.13 16.89 24.75
CA ALA A 187 -0.90 16.57 23.76
C ALA A 187 -0.40 16.73 22.33
N LYS A 188 0.35 17.80 22.04
CA LYS A 188 0.98 18.03 20.74
C LYS A 188 1.97 16.91 20.37
N SER A 189 2.85 16.51 21.31
CA SER A 189 3.82 15.43 21.05
C SER A 189 3.14 14.08 20.77
N ARG A 190 1.92 13.85 21.27
CA ARG A 190 1.15 12.64 21.03
C ARG A 190 0.47 12.56 19.67
N ARG A 191 0.32 13.68 18.95
CA ARG A 191 -0.29 13.69 17.61
C ARG A 191 0.53 12.83 16.65
N ASP A 192 1.83 13.02 16.59
CA ASP A 192 2.71 12.24 15.71
C ASP A 192 2.63 10.73 16.00
N SER A 193 2.72 10.36 17.29
CA SER A 193 2.62 8.94 17.68
C SER A 193 1.23 8.35 17.41
N GLY A 194 0.19 9.14 17.51
CA GLY A 194 -1.16 8.72 17.15
C GLY A 194 -1.32 8.42 15.66
N PHE A 195 -0.75 9.22 14.78
CA PHE A 195 -0.71 8.93 13.36
C PHE A 195 0.17 7.71 13.05
N GLN A 196 1.25 7.49 13.81
CA GLN A 196 2.05 6.25 13.70
C GLN A 196 1.23 5.01 14.08
N ILE A 197 0.49 5.04 15.19
CA ILE A 197 -0.43 3.96 15.58
C ILE A 197 -1.49 3.73 14.49
N PHE A 198 -2.13 4.79 14.02
CA PHE A 198 -3.11 4.69 12.93
C PHE A 198 -2.52 4.04 11.67
N TYR A 199 -1.26 4.34 11.35
CA TYR A 199 -0.54 3.79 10.21
C TYR A 199 -0.17 2.31 10.39
N VAL A 200 0.19 1.89 11.59
CA VAL A 200 0.50 0.46 11.89
C VAL A 200 -0.69 -0.44 11.58
N PHE A 201 -1.92 0.00 11.88
CA PHE A 201 -3.11 -0.81 11.58
C PHE A 201 -3.30 -1.05 10.09
N ILE A 202 -2.91 -0.12 9.22
CA ILE A 202 -2.84 -0.34 7.77
C ILE A 202 -1.93 -1.53 7.46
N ASN A 203 -0.75 -1.55 8.06
CA ASN A 203 0.29 -2.53 7.80
C ASN A 203 -0.02 -3.91 8.40
N ILE A 204 -0.78 -3.99 9.50
CA ILE A 204 -1.31 -5.28 10.00
C ILE A 204 -2.20 -5.93 8.94
N GLY A 205 -3.09 -5.16 8.29
CA GLY A 205 -3.84 -5.63 7.13
C GLY A 205 -2.94 -6.08 5.98
N GLY A 206 -1.90 -5.29 5.68
CA GLY A 206 -0.95 -5.54 4.59
C GLY A 206 -0.07 -6.78 4.77
N VAL A 207 0.26 -7.16 6.01
CA VAL A 207 1.07 -8.37 6.29
C VAL A 207 0.27 -9.65 6.08
N ILE A 208 -1.01 -9.66 6.46
CA ILE A 208 -1.84 -10.88 6.45
C ILE A 208 -2.48 -11.11 5.08
N ALA A 209 -2.90 -10.03 4.42
CA ALA A 209 -3.65 -10.10 3.16
C ALA A 209 -2.98 -10.90 2.03
N PRO A 210 -1.65 -10.78 1.76
CA PRO A 210 -0.99 -11.51 0.68
C PRO A 210 -1.04 -13.03 0.83
N PHE A 211 -1.31 -13.56 2.02
CA PHE A 211 -1.46 -15.00 2.24
C PHE A 211 -2.87 -15.51 1.91
N VAL A 212 -3.89 -14.66 2.05
CA VAL A 212 -5.30 -15.09 1.93
C VAL A 212 -5.62 -15.55 0.52
N ALA A 213 -5.27 -14.78 -0.49
CA ALA A 213 -5.63 -15.06 -1.86
C ALA A 213 -4.95 -16.32 -2.43
N PRO A 214 -3.63 -16.55 -2.28
CA PRO A 214 -2.99 -17.79 -2.69
C PRO A 214 -3.52 -19.02 -1.96
N LEU A 215 -3.84 -18.91 -0.66
CA LEU A 215 -4.40 -20.02 0.11
C LEU A 215 -5.79 -20.42 -0.40
N LEU A 216 -6.68 -19.45 -0.64
CA LEU A 216 -8.02 -19.73 -1.17
C LEU A 216 -7.97 -20.31 -2.58
N ARG A 217 -7.14 -19.76 -3.46
CA ARG A 217 -6.94 -20.27 -4.81
C ARG A 217 -6.39 -21.70 -4.82
N SER A 218 -5.35 -21.96 -4.02
CA SER A 218 -4.79 -23.32 -3.89
C SER A 218 -5.78 -24.30 -3.29
N ALA A 219 -6.63 -23.88 -2.36
CA ALA A 219 -7.66 -24.73 -1.78
C ALA A 219 -8.70 -25.14 -2.83
N MET A 220 -9.17 -24.20 -3.67
CA MET A 220 -10.12 -24.50 -4.74
C MET A 220 -9.54 -25.43 -5.79
N LEU A 221 -8.35 -25.13 -6.30
CA LEU A 221 -7.68 -26.02 -7.25
C LEU A 221 -7.54 -27.44 -6.70
N LYS A 222 -7.22 -27.61 -5.41
CA LYS A 222 -7.10 -28.94 -4.79
C LYS A 222 -8.43 -29.68 -4.69
N ILE A 223 -9.52 -28.96 -4.40
CA ILE A 223 -10.88 -29.56 -4.36
C ILE A 223 -11.22 -30.14 -5.72
N ASP A 224 -10.85 -29.45 -6.80
CA ASP A 224 -11.12 -29.87 -8.17
C ASP A 224 -10.03 -30.79 -8.77
N GLY A 225 -9.07 -31.25 -7.96
CA GLY A 225 -8.05 -32.22 -8.36
C GLY A 225 -6.81 -31.63 -9.01
N PHE A 226 -6.53 -30.33 -8.84
CA PHE A 226 -5.40 -29.64 -9.47
C PHE A 226 -4.39 -29.08 -8.46
N PHE A 227 -3.12 -29.09 -8.86
CA PHE A 227 -2.08 -28.28 -8.23
C PHE A 227 -1.96 -26.92 -8.94
N TYR A 228 -1.61 -25.88 -8.16
CA TYR A 228 -1.37 -24.56 -8.70
C TYR A 228 -0.11 -24.53 -9.58
N ASN A 229 -0.23 -23.91 -10.75
CA ASN A 229 0.88 -23.55 -11.60
C ASN A 229 0.63 -22.14 -12.17
N ALA A 230 1.65 -21.28 -12.15
CA ALA A 230 1.53 -19.88 -12.56
C ALA A 230 1.35 -19.70 -14.08
N ASP A 231 1.93 -20.60 -14.90
CA ASP A 231 1.94 -20.50 -16.35
C ASP A 231 0.72 -21.14 -17.00
N LEU A 232 0.08 -22.10 -16.34
CA LEU A 232 -1.05 -22.83 -16.88
C LEU A 232 -2.21 -21.93 -17.33
N PRO A 233 -2.66 -20.90 -16.59
CA PRO A 233 -3.75 -20.06 -17.07
C PRO A 233 -3.47 -19.43 -18.44
N ARG A 234 -2.27 -18.90 -18.64
CA ARG A 234 -1.85 -18.31 -19.93
C ARG A 234 -1.77 -19.35 -21.04
N LEU A 235 -1.18 -20.51 -20.77
CA LEU A 235 -1.05 -21.59 -21.74
C LEU A 235 -2.43 -22.18 -22.12
N CYS A 236 -3.33 -22.36 -21.15
CA CYS A 236 -4.69 -22.81 -21.38
C CYS A 236 -5.48 -21.83 -22.27
N HIS A 237 -5.39 -20.52 -22.01
CA HIS A 237 -6.00 -19.53 -22.90
C HIS A 237 -5.41 -19.55 -24.31
N GLY A 238 -4.08 -19.60 -24.43
CA GLY A 238 -3.42 -19.71 -25.74
C GLY A 238 -3.87 -20.94 -26.53
N PHE A 239 -4.06 -22.08 -25.85
CA PHE A 239 -4.58 -23.30 -26.45
C PHE A 239 -6.04 -23.15 -26.90
N LEU A 240 -6.93 -22.68 -26.01
CA LEU A 240 -8.36 -22.53 -26.30
C LEU A 240 -8.63 -21.50 -27.41
N GLN A 241 -7.77 -20.50 -27.56
CA GLN A 241 -7.84 -19.48 -28.62
C GLN A 241 -7.15 -19.92 -29.92
N GLY A 242 -6.52 -21.11 -29.96
CA GLY A 242 -5.79 -21.57 -31.12
C GLY A 242 -4.48 -20.86 -31.43
N ASN A 243 -3.94 -20.13 -30.45
CA ASN A 243 -2.71 -19.33 -30.61
C ASN A 243 -1.45 -20.01 -30.07
N LEU A 244 -1.56 -21.29 -29.64
CA LEU A 244 -0.46 -22.01 -29.01
C LEU A 244 0.13 -23.03 -29.98
N GLU A 245 1.41 -22.86 -30.36
CA GLU A 245 2.12 -23.74 -31.30
C GLU A 245 3.46 -24.23 -30.73
N GLY A 246 4.00 -25.28 -31.30
CA GLY A 246 5.35 -25.80 -31.10
C GLY A 246 5.70 -26.08 -29.63
N ASP A 247 6.70 -25.39 -29.09
CA ASP A 247 7.16 -25.59 -27.72
C ASP A 247 6.12 -25.18 -26.66
N GLY A 248 5.21 -24.27 -27.01
CA GLY A 248 4.08 -23.90 -26.13
C GLY A 248 3.16 -25.08 -25.85
N MET A 249 2.84 -25.89 -26.87
CA MET A 249 2.02 -27.11 -26.71
C MET A 249 2.72 -28.16 -25.84
N LYS A 250 4.03 -28.35 -26.01
CA LYS A 250 4.81 -29.28 -25.17
C LYS A 250 4.79 -28.85 -23.72
N ASN A 251 5.04 -27.56 -23.46
CA ASN A 251 5.00 -26.96 -22.11
C ASN A 251 3.62 -27.12 -21.48
N LEU A 252 2.55 -26.84 -22.24
CA LEU A 252 1.19 -27.02 -21.73
C LEU A 252 0.97 -28.50 -21.33
N THR A 253 1.30 -29.44 -22.18
CA THR A 253 1.08 -30.87 -21.91
C THR A 253 1.87 -31.34 -20.68
N GLU A 254 3.12 -30.92 -20.54
CA GLU A 254 3.98 -31.28 -19.40
C GLU A 254 3.48 -30.69 -18.10
N LEU A 255 3.15 -29.36 -18.08
CA LEU A 255 2.66 -28.69 -16.90
C LEU A 255 1.26 -29.15 -16.50
N ALA A 256 0.39 -29.36 -17.47
CA ALA A 256 -0.95 -29.92 -17.25
C ALA A 256 -0.87 -31.30 -16.58
N GLN A 257 -0.03 -32.20 -17.09
CA GLN A 257 0.17 -33.53 -16.52
C GLN A 257 0.72 -33.47 -15.08
N LYS A 258 1.66 -32.54 -14.79
CA LYS A 258 2.22 -32.31 -13.45
C LYS A 258 1.21 -31.68 -12.48
N SER A 259 0.19 -31.02 -13.00
CA SER A 259 -0.82 -30.32 -12.16
C SER A 259 -1.93 -31.27 -11.69
N LEU A 260 -2.09 -32.48 -12.22
CA LEU A 260 -3.09 -33.43 -11.76
C LEU A 260 -2.68 -34.07 -10.42
N ILE A 261 -3.55 -34.00 -9.42
CA ILE A 261 -3.31 -34.58 -8.08
C ILE A 261 -3.26 -36.13 -8.17
N ASP A 262 -4.14 -36.72 -8.96
CA ASP A 262 -4.28 -38.17 -9.06
C ASP A 262 -3.24 -38.83 -9.97
N GLY A 263 -2.39 -38.05 -10.65
CA GLY A 263 -1.39 -38.54 -11.58
C GLY A 263 -1.99 -39.23 -12.82
N GLY A 264 -3.28 -39.00 -13.07
CA GLY A 264 -4.01 -39.57 -14.23
C GLY A 264 -3.47 -39.03 -15.55
N GLN A 265 -3.87 -39.65 -16.67
CA GLN A 265 -3.56 -39.13 -18.00
C GLN A 265 -4.65 -38.17 -18.49
N ILE A 266 -4.25 -37.10 -19.15
CA ILE A 266 -5.18 -36.12 -19.74
C ILE A 266 -5.73 -36.73 -21.04
N GLY A 267 -7.03 -37.03 -21.04
CA GLY A 267 -7.73 -37.57 -22.23
C GLY A 267 -8.12 -36.45 -23.21
N ASP A 268 -8.59 -35.31 -22.71
CA ASP A 268 -8.98 -34.16 -23.51
C ASP A 268 -8.36 -32.88 -22.92
N MET A 269 -7.47 -32.26 -23.70
CA MET A 269 -6.78 -31.03 -23.30
C MET A 269 -7.74 -29.81 -23.21
N THR A 270 -8.78 -29.77 -24.04
CA THR A 270 -9.79 -28.70 -24.03
C THR A 270 -10.56 -28.75 -22.72
N GLN A 271 -11.01 -29.92 -22.31
CA GLN A 271 -11.72 -30.08 -21.04
C GLN A 271 -10.81 -29.77 -19.84
N PHE A 272 -9.54 -30.24 -19.89
CA PHE A 272 -8.57 -29.92 -18.86
C PHE A 272 -8.39 -28.39 -18.70
N CYS A 273 -8.10 -27.69 -19.82
CA CYS A 273 -7.89 -26.22 -19.79
C CYS A 273 -9.13 -25.47 -19.28
N THR A 274 -10.32 -25.88 -19.70
CA THR A 274 -11.58 -25.29 -19.25
C THR A 274 -11.76 -25.47 -17.74
N ASN A 275 -11.64 -26.69 -17.24
CA ASN A 275 -11.82 -27.01 -15.82
C ASN A 275 -10.75 -26.31 -14.95
N TYR A 276 -9.49 -26.29 -15.40
CA TYR A 276 -8.42 -25.62 -14.68
C TYR A 276 -8.64 -24.11 -14.56
N LEU A 277 -9.01 -23.44 -15.66
CA LEU A 277 -9.32 -22.01 -15.67
C LEU A 277 -10.55 -21.69 -14.80
N GLU A 278 -11.58 -22.53 -14.84
CA GLU A 278 -12.78 -22.34 -14.02
C GLU A 278 -12.46 -22.47 -12.53
N SER A 279 -11.74 -23.51 -12.13
CA SER A 279 -11.31 -23.72 -10.75
C SER A 279 -10.39 -22.59 -10.27
N PHE A 280 -9.41 -22.19 -11.10
CA PHE A 280 -8.51 -21.10 -10.79
C PHE A 280 -9.27 -19.78 -10.54
N ASN A 281 -10.16 -19.39 -11.47
CA ASN A 281 -10.94 -18.17 -11.39
C ASN A 281 -11.94 -18.19 -10.22
N THR A 282 -12.55 -19.34 -9.91
CA THR A 282 -13.40 -19.53 -8.74
C THR A 282 -12.64 -19.24 -7.45
N GLY A 283 -11.41 -19.74 -7.32
CA GLY A 283 -10.54 -19.44 -6.17
C GLY A 283 -10.20 -17.95 -6.04
N VAL A 284 -10.05 -17.23 -7.16
CA VAL A 284 -9.85 -15.78 -7.15
C VAL A 284 -11.13 -15.04 -6.77
N HIS A 285 -12.30 -15.46 -7.24
CA HIS A 285 -13.58 -14.89 -6.83
C HIS A 285 -13.82 -15.04 -5.31
N TYR A 286 -13.41 -16.16 -4.70
CA TYR A 286 -13.46 -16.33 -3.24
C TYR A 286 -12.53 -15.35 -2.51
N SER A 287 -11.41 -14.95 -3.11
CA SER A 287 -10.56 -13.90 -2.57
C SER A 287 -11.29 -12.54 -2.57
N PHE A 288 -12.09 -12.25 -3.59
CA PHE A 288 -12.93 -11.04 -3.61
C PHE A 288 -14.08 -11.10 -2.59
N ILE A 289 -14.63 -12.28 -2.30
CA ILE A 289 -15.59 -12.46 -1.17
C ILE A 289 -14.91 -12.09 0.15
N ALA A 290 -13.68 -12.56 0.39
CA ALA A 290 -12.93 -12.18 1.59
C ALA A 290 -12.70 -10.67 1.68
N SER A 291 -12.43 -10.00 0.55
CA SER A 291 -12.34 -8.53 0.48
C SER A 291 -13.67 -7.86 0.79
N ALA A 292 -14.80 -8.36 0.24
CA ALA A 292 -16.14 -7.83 0.51
C ALA A 292 -16.51 -7.97 1.99
N VAL A 293 -16.23 -9.12 2.60
CA VAL A 293 -16.45 -9.35 4.04
C VAL A 293 -15.62 -8.38 4.87
N ALA A 294 -14.35 -8.17 4.53
CA ALA A 294 -13.50 -7.19 5.21
C ALA A 294 -14.07 -5.76 5.14
N MET A 295 -14.61 -5.36 3.98
CA MET A 295 -15.28 -4.06 3.83
C MET A 295 -16.54 -3.94 4.68
N ILE A 296 -17.38 -4.97 4.71
CA ILE A 296 -18.58 -5.00 5.54
C ILE A 296 -18.22 -4.92 7.03
N LEU A 297 -17.21 -5.66 7.47
CA LEU A 297 -16.71 -5.57 8.84
C LEU A 297 -16.17 -4.17 9.17
N SER A 298 -15.39 -3.55 8.27
CA SER A 298 -14.93 -2.17 8.41
C SER A 298 -16.11 -1.20 8.56
N LEU A 299 -17.13 -1.34 7.73
CA LEU A 299 -18.36 -0.53 7.77
C LEU A 299 -19.09 -0.70 9.11
N LEU A 300 -19.27 -1.94 9.57
CA LEU A 300 -19.93 -2.23 10.85
C LEU A 300 -19.15 -1.63 12.02
N ILE A 301 -17.82 -1.81 12.07
CA ILE A 301 -16.96 -1.20 13.09
C ILE A 301 -17.17 0.32 13.09
N PHE A 302 -17.13 0.98 11.92
CA PHE A 302 -17.30 2.41 11.82
C PHE A 302 -18.68 2.87 12.29
N ILE A 303 -19.76 2.20 11.89
CA ILE A 303 -21.15 2.53 12.27
C ILE A 303 -21.33 2.41 13.78
N PHE A 304 -20.90 1.30 14.40
CA PHE A 304 -21.07 1.08 15.84
C PHE A 304 -20.23 2.03 16.69
N THR A 305 -19.08 2.44 16.18
CA THR A 305 -18.16 3.32 16.92
C THR A 305 -18.27 4.81 16.55
N ARG A 306 -19.13 5.18 15.58
CA ARG A 306 -19.26 6.57 15.08
C ARG A 306 -19.53 7.63 16.15
N LYS A 307 -20.12 7.22 17.30
CA LYS A 307 -20.41 8.14 18.40
C LYS A 307 -19.15 8.63 19.12
N VAL A 308 -18.07 7.86 19.08
CA VAL A 308 -16.79 8.21 19.74
C VAL A 308 -15.94 9.13 18.86
N LEU A 309 -16.25 9.21 17.56
CA LEU A 309 -15.55 10.07 16.61
C LEU A 309 -16.08 11.52 16.70
N PRO A 310 -15.23 12.54 16.48
CA PRO A 310 -15.66 13.94 16.53
C PRO A 310 -16.72 14.23 15.46
N ASN A 311 -17.60 15.17 15.77
CA ASN A 311 -18.44 15.79 14.77
C ASN A 311 -17.67 16.93 14.09
N PRO A 312 -17.92 17.21 12.81
CA PRO A 312 -17.32 18.36 12.16
C PRO A 312 -17.69 19.64 12.93
N VAL A 313 -16.72 20.51 13.09
CA VAL A 313 -17.00 21.86 13.62
C VAL A 313 -17.83 22.56 12.56
N LYS A 314 -19.13 22.76 12.84
CA LYS A 314 -19.96 23.63 12.00
C LYS A 314 -19.31 25.01 12.02
N LYS A 315 -19.13 25.64 10.84
CA LYS A 315 -18.84 27.08 10.78
C LYS A 315 -19.92 27.77 11.61
N GLU A 316 -19.61 28.18 12.83
CA GLU A 316 -20.39 29.24 13.45
C GLU A 316 -20.33 30.39 12.46
N LYS A 317 -21.48 30.91 12.07
CA LYS A 317 -21.57 32.17 11.31
C LYS A 317 -20.77 33.18 12.13
N ALA A 318 -19.58 33.50 11.65
CA ALA A 318 -18.70 34.43 12.32
C ALA A 318 -19.54 35.68 12.64
N ALA A 319 -19.69 35.99 13.93
CA ALA A 319 -20.09 37.31 14.36
C ALA A 319 -19.13 38.28 13.68
N VAL A 320 -19.65 39.37 13.13
CA VAL A 320 -18.97 40.36 12.30
C VAL A 320 -17.55 40.59 12.79
N GLU A 321 -16.59 39.83 12.27
CA GLU A 321 -15.17 40.04 12.52
C GLU A 321 -14.74 41.29 11.75
N SER A 322 -13.89 42.10 12.37
CA SER A 322 -13.34 43.27 11.71
C SER A 322 -12.63 42.89 10.41
N GLN A 323 -12.67 43.71 9.38
CA GLN A 323 -12.02 43.47 8.08
C GLN A 323 -10.51 43.12 8.22
N GLU A 324 -9.85 43.64 9.26
CA GLU A 324 -8.45 43.35 9.57
C GLU A 324 -8.24 41.91 10.09
N ALA A 325 -9.16 41.37 10.91
CA ALA A 325 -9.10 39.99 11.39
C ALA A 325 -9.30 38.98 10.22
N VAL A 326 -10.26 39.26 9.32
CA VAL A 326 -10.51 38.47 8.11
C VAL A 326 -9.30 38.48 7.18
N ALA A 327 -8.63 39.63 7.01
CA ALA A 327 -7.44 39.74 6.16
C ALA A 327 -6.22 39.03 6.79
N SER A 328 -6.07 39.04 8.11
CA SER A 328 -5.02 38.32 8.84
C SER A 328 -5.19 36.82 8.71
N ASP A 329 -6.41 36.31 8.88
CA ASP A 329 -6.72 34.88 8.71
C ASP A 329 -6.50 34.41 7.28
N ALA A 330 -6.88 35.20 6.28
CA ALA A 330 -6.65 34.86 4.87
C ALA A 330 -5.14 34.77 4.53
N LYS A 331 -4.32 35.64 5.11
CA LYS A 331 -2.86 35.62 4.95
C LYS A 331 -2.23 34.37 5.60
N GLU A 332 -2.67 34.00 6.80
CA GLU A 332 -2.20 32.79 7.50
C GLU A 332 -2.60 31.54 6.72
N ILE A 333 -3.85 31.44 6.26
CA ILE A 333 -4.32 30.31 5.42
C ILE A 333 -3.48 30.19 4.14
N LYS A 334 -3.20 31.31 3.47
CA LYS A 334 -2.36 31.32 2.26
C LYS A 334 -0.95 30.81 2.54
N GLN A 335 -0.33 31.21 3.65
CA GLN A 335 0.99 30.73 4.05
C GLN A 335 0.99 29.24 4.37
N ARG A 336 -0.01 28.74 5.08
CA ARG A 336 -0.18 27.33 5.40
C ARG A 336 -0.37 26.47 4.13
N MET A 337 -1.22 26.94 3.20
CA MET A 337 -1.42 26.24 1.91
C MET A 337 -0.15 26.24 1.06
N PHE A 338 0.62 27.34 1.05
CA PHE A 338 1.89 27.38 0.34
C PHE A 338 2.91 26.41 0.95
N ALA A 339 2.97 26.28 2.28
CA ALA A 339 3.80 25.30 2.97
C ALA A 339 3.39 23.86 2.62
N LEU A 340 2.07 23.59 2.56
CA LEU A 340 1.55 22.30 2.13
C LEU A 340 2.05 21.96 0.72
N PHE A 341 1.84 22.85 -0.27
CA PHE A 341 2.25 22.59 -1.65
C PHE A 341 3.77 22.42 -1.80
N ALA A 342 4.57 23.16 -1.06
CA ALA A 342 6.02 23.02 -1.04
C ALA A 342 6.43 21.62 -0.55
N VAL A 343 5.84 21.14 0.55
CA VAL A 343 6.12 19.79 1.07
C VAL A 343 5.58 18.70 0.16
N LEU A 344 4.40 18.90 -0.47
CA LEU A 344 3.84 17.97 -1.45
C LEU A 344 4.76 17.82 -2.68
N GLY A 345 5.31 18.94 -3.18
CA GLY A 345 6.27 18.92 -4.28
C GLY A 345 7.50 18.06 -3.98
N VAL A 346 8.04 18.17 -2.77
CA VAL A 346 9.16 17.34 -2.31
C VAL A 346 8.73 15.88 -2.11
N ALA A 347 7.53 15.65 -1.58
CA ALA A 347 7.01 14.32 -1.33
C ALA A 347 6.81 13.50 -2.62
N ILE A 348 6.49 14.12 -3.75
CA ILE A 348 6.37 13.44 -5.06
C ILE A 348 7.67 12.71 -5.41
N PHE A 349 8.81 13.38 -5.31
CA PHE A 349 10.12 12.79 -5.63
C PHE A 349 10.53 11.70 -4.62
N PHE A 350 10.17 11.89 -3.34
CA PHE A 350 10.35 10.84 -2.35
C PHE A 350 9.51 9.59 -2.69
N TRP A 351 8.21 9.75 -3.00
CA TRP A 351 7.34 8.62 -3.32
C TRP A 351 7.75 7.90 -4.59
N PHE A 352 8.24 8.64 -5.59
CA PHE A 352 8.84 8.04 -6.79
C PHE A 352 9.99 7.10 -6.44
N SER A 353 10.91 7.56 -5.58
CA SER A 353 12.03 6.74 -5.14
C SER A 353 11.59 5.61 -4.21
N PHE A 354 10.75 5.90 -3.21
CA PHE A 354 10.37 4.93 -2.19
C PHE A 354 9.59 3.74 -2.78
N HIS A 355 8.63 3.98 -3.68
CA HIS A 355 7.81 2.91 -4.24
C HIS A 355 8.54 2.01 -5.24
N GLN A 356 9.81 2.29 -5.54
CA GLN A 356 10.67 1.33 -6.24
C GLN A 356 10.82 0.00 -5.45
N ASN A 357 10.50 -0.01 -4.16
CA ASN A 357 10.47 -1.22 -3.34
C ASN A 357 9.48 -2.27 -3.88
N GLY A 358 8.38 -1.84 -4.51
CA GLY A 358 7.35 -2.72 -5.09
C GLY A 358 7.66 -3.19 -6.52
N GLN A 359 8.51 -2.51 -7.27
CA GLN A 359 8.83 -2.85 -8.65
C GLN A 359 10.31 -3.12 -8.89
N SER A 360 11.16 -2.09 -8.94
CA SER A 360 12.59 -2.27 -9.24
C SER A 360 13.29 -3.18 -8.25
N LEU A 361 12.96 -3.08 -6.95
CA LEU A 361 13.54 -3.96 -5.93
C LEU A 361 12.99 -5.40 -6.05
N SER A 362 11.76 -5.59 -6.50
CA SER A 362 11.21 -6.92 -6.77
C SER A 362 11.89 -7.59 -7.98
N VAL A 363 12.17 -6.81 -9.04
CA VAL A 363 12.96 -7.30 -10.19
C VAL A 363 14.40 -7.61 -9.75
N PHE A 364 15.02 -6.74 -8.97
CA PHE A 364 16.35 -6.97 -8.42
C PHE A 364 16.39 -8.21 -7.52
N ALA A 365 15.36 -8.43 -6.70
CA ALA A 365 15.24 -9.62 -5.86
C ALA A 365 15.17 -10.91 -6.69
N ARG A 366 14.40 -10.89 -7.79
CA ARG A 366 14.25 -12.04 -8.68
C ARG A 366 15.52 -12.35 -9.47
N ASP A 367 16.15 -11.31 -10.06
CA ASP A 367 17.22 -11.49 -11.04
C ASP A 367 18.61 -11.52 -10.37
N PHE A 368 18.86 -10.70 -9.35
CA PHE A 368 20.18 -10.45 -8.76
C PHE A 368 20.35 -11.00 -7.33
N CYS A 369 19.33 -11.65 -6.75
CA CYS A 369 19.42 -12.21 -5.41
C CYS A 369 19.11 -13.72 -5.43
N GLN A 370 19.70 -14.47 -4.49
CA GLN A 370 19.42 -15.88 -4.26
C GLN A 370 18.08 -16.04 -3.52
N THR A 371 16.97 -15.96 -4.26
CA THR A 371 15.61 -15.99 -3.70
C THR A 371 14.76 -17.14 -4.22
N ASP A 372 15.33 -18.08 -4.92
CA ASP A 372 14.63 -19.18 -5.62
C ASP A 372 13.75 -20.06 -4.71
N SER A 373 14.01 -20.06 -3.39
CA SER A 373 13.23 -20.81 -2.41
C SER A 373 11.99 -20.09 -1.86
N ILE A 374 11.82 -18.79 -2.17
CA ILE A 374 10.76 -17.93 -1.62
C ILE A 374 10.12 -17.15 -2.77
N ALA A 375 8.80 -17.27 -2.93
CA ALA A 375 8.07 -16.53 -3.97
C ALA A 375 8.30 -15.02 -3.83
N PRO A 376 8.53 -14.29 -4.94
CA PRO A 376 8.86 -12.85 -4.94
C PRO A 376 7.85 -11.98 -4.19
N GLU A 377 6.58 -12.34 -4.21
CA GLU A 377 5.49 -11.62 -3.55
C GLU A 377 5.65 -11.59 -2.02
N ILE A 378 6.27 -12.63 -1.44
CA ILE A 378 6.47 -12.74 0.01
C ILE A 378 7.48 -11.70 0.51
N TRP A 379 8.45 -11.32 -0.31
CA TRP A 379 9.43 -10.29 0.06
C TRP A 379 8.78 -8.92 0.33
N GLN A 380 7.66 -8.63 -0.32
CA GLN A 380 6.88 -7.40 -0.07
C GLN A 380 6.28 -7.35 1.34
N CYS A 381 6.08 -8.51 2.01
CA CYS A 381 5.60 -8.56 3.40
C CYS A 381 6.62 -8.04 4.42
N ILE A 382 7.91 -7.96 4.07
CA ILE A 382 8.99 -7.51 4.98
C ILE A 382 8.76 -6.06 5.40
N ASN A 383 8.36 -5.19 4.45
CA ASN A 383 8.11 -3.78 4.78
C ASN A 383 6.96 -3.62 5.80
N PRO A 384 5.73 -4.11 5.58
CA PRO A 384 4.68 -4.04 6.59
C PRO A 384 5.04 -4.70 7.92
N PHE A 385 5.78 -5.81 7.90
CA PHE A 385 6.26 -6.46 9.12
C PHE A 385 7.20 -5.55 9.91
N PHE A 386 8.19 -4.96 9.25
CA PHE A 386 9.08 -4.01 9.90
C PHE A 386 8.35 -2.75 10.38
N VAL A 387 7.34 -2.26 9.68
CA VAL A 387 6.50 -1.14 10.17
C VAL A 387 5.91 -1.49 11.54
N ILE A 388 5.35 -2.69 11.70
CA ILE A 388 4.72 -3.12 12.96
C ILE A 388 5.76 -3.20 14.09
N VAL A 389 6.90 -3.80 13.83
CA VAL A 389 7.93 -4.07 14.84
C VAL A 389 8.74 -2.83 15.21
N LEU A 390 9.05 -1.97 14.24
CA LEU A 390 9.93 -0.80 14.44
C LEU A 390 9.19 0.44 14.95
N THR A 391 7.88 0.55 14.72
CA THR A 391 7.11 1.72 15.18
C THR A 391 7.24 1.96 16.69
N PRO A 392 7.13 0.96 17.59
CA PRO A 392 7.32 1.21 19.02
C PRO A 392 8.72 1.71 19.36
N VAL A 393 9.74 1.21 18.65
CA VAL A 393 11.12 1.67 18.83
C VAL A 393 11.22 3.15 18.50
N VAL A 394 10.66 3.56 17.35
CA VAL A 394 10.62 4.97 16.91
C VAL A 394 9.85 5.83 17.92
N MET A 395 8.68 5.36 18.40
CA MET A 395 7.89 6.08 19.40
C MET A 395 8.65 6.24 20.72
N ILE A 396 9.33 5.19 21.21
CA ILE A 396 10.13 5.23 22.43
C ILE A 396 11.30 6.20 22.30
N VAL A 397 12.02 6.18 21.16
CA VAL A 397 13.15 7.08 20.91
C VAL A 397 12.70 8.54 20.91
N PHE A 398 11.63 8.88 20.20
CA PHE A 398 11.11 10.26 20.18
C PHE A 398 10.51 10.68 21.53
N GLY A 399 9.82 9.77 22.23
CA GLY A 399 9.33 10.02 23.57
C GLY A 399 10.45 10.28 24.58
N ALA A 400 11.56 9.56 24.48
CA ALA A 400 12.75 9.78 25.31
C ALA A 400 13.44 11.11 25.00
N LEU A 401 13.52 11.49 23.72
CA LEU A 401 14.06 12.80 23.29
C LEU A 401 13.18 13.96 23.80
N PHE A 402 11.86 13.82 23.68
CA PHE A 402 10.90 14.79 24.22
C PHE A 402 11.09 14.99 25.73
N LYS A 403 11.13 13.90 26.52
CA LYS A 403 11.36 13.95 27.98
C LYS A 403 12.68 14.62 28.38
N ARG A 404 13.69 14.59 27.49
CA ARG A 404 14.99 15.26 27.68
C ARG A 404 15.01 16.71 27.18
N GLY A 405 13.85 17.27 26.79
CA GLY A 405 13.76 18.63 26.24
C GLY A 405 14.39 18.78 24.84
N LYS A 406 14.64 17.66 24.12
CA LYS A 406 15.20 17.66 22.76
C LYS A 406 14.13 17.21 21.77
N GLU A 407 13.02 17.93 21.73
CA GLU A 407 11.97 17.64 20.74
C GLU A 407 12.46 17.91 19.32
N ILE A 408 12.19 16.97 18.42
CA ILE A 408 12.49 17.10 16.99
C ILE A 408 11.19 17.42 16.28
N SER A 409 11.17 18.52 15.53
CA SER A 409 9.99 18.96 14.77
C SER A 409 9.59 17.95 13.70
N THR A 410 8.31 17.93 13.34
CA THR A 410 7.77 17.00 12.31
C THR A 410 8.46 17.20 10.95
N PRO A 411 8.69 18.43 10.45
CA PRO A 411 9.46 18.64 9.21
C PRO A 411 10.88 18.06 9.26
N LYS A 412 11.54 18.16 10.41
CA LYS A 412 12.90 17.62 10.61
C LYS A 412 12.91 16.10 10.61
N LYS A 413 11.89 15.46 11.21
CA LYS A 413 11.71 14.00 11.15
C LYS A 413 11.51 13.55 9.70
N ILE A 414 10.68 14.25 8.91
CA ILE A 414 10.47 13.95 7.48
C ILE A 414 11.79 14.05 6.70
N ALA A 415 12.58 15.09 6.91
CA ALA A 415 13.90 15.22 6.28
C ALA A 415 14.85 14.08 6.65
N LEU A 416 14.83 13.62 7.92
CA LEU A 416 15.60 12.46 8.37
C LEU A 416 15.14 11.16 7.68
N GLY A 417 13.84 10.99 7.45
CA GLY A 417 13.31 9.88 6.67
C GLY A 417 13.85 9.86 5.23
N MET A 418 13.91 11.02 4.57
CA MET A 418 14.47 11.14 3.23
C MET A 418 15.96 10.79 3.20
N PHE A 419 16.72 11.19 4.22
CA PHE A 419 18.11 10.80 4.41
C PHE A 419 18.27 9.28 4.49
N LEU A 420 17.47 8.62 5.33
CA LEU A 420 17.54 7.16 5.53
C LEU A 420 17.16 6.38 4.26
N ALA A 421 16.20 6.88 3.48
CA ALA A 421 15.89 6.30 2.17
C ALA A 421 17.06 6.42 1.20
N GLY A 422 17.74 7.57 1.18
CA GLY A 422 18.97 7.75 0.43
C GLY A 422 20.08 6.77 0.84
N CYS A 423 20.23 6.50 2.14
CA CYS A 423 21.17 5.50 2.66
C CYS A 423 20.83 4.07 2.19
N ALA A 424 19.55 3.70 2.07
CA ALA A 424 19.14 2.41 1.51
C ALA A 424 19.63 2.23 0.07
N TYR A 425 19.50 3.27 -0.74
CA TYR A 425 19.99 3.24 -2.12
C TYR A 425 21.52 3.32 -2.22
N LEU A 426 22.21 4.04 -1.33
CA LEU A 426 23.67 3.98 -1.23
C LEU A 426 24.16 2.56 -0.92
N PHE A 427 23.46 1.85 -0.06
CA PHE A 427 23.77 0.45 0.22
C PHE A 427 23.63 -0.42 -1.04
N LEU A 428 22.55 -0.28 -1.83
CA LEU A 428 22.38 -0.99 -3.10
C LEU A 428 23.43 -0.60 -4.13
N ILE A 429 23.86 0.66 -4.18
CA ILE A 429 24.99 1.12 -5.02
C ILE A 429 26.25 0.33 -4.66
N CYS A 430 26.59 0.27 -3.37
CA CYS A 430 27.78 -0.45 -2.91
C CYS A 430 27.72 -1.94 -3.28
N ILE A 431 26.57 -2.60 -3.06
CA ILE A 431 26.37 -4.00 -3.44
C ILE A 431 26.50 -4.20 -4.94
N SER A 432 25.90 -3.33 -5.75
CA SER A 432 25.93 -3.43 -7.21
C SER A 432 27.34 -3.22 -7.76
N MET A 433 28.12 -2.30 -7.17
CA MET A 433 29.52 -2.07 -7.54
C MET A 433 30.44 -3.24 -7.15
N VAL A 434 30.27 -3.77 -5.93
CA VAL A 434 31.11 -4.89 -5.42
C VAL A 434 30.89 -6.15 -6.24
N ASN A 435 29.64 -6.44 -6.64
CA ASN A 435 29.31 -7.62 -7.44
C ASN A 435 29.45 -7.37 -8.95
N GLY A 436 29.71 -6.13 -9.39
CA GLY A 436 29.89 -5.78 -10.81
C GLY A 436 28.63 -6.02 -11.65
N TYR A 437 27.44 -5.71 -11.12
CA TYR A 437 26.18 -5.97 -11.83
C TYR A 437 26.04 -5.14 -13.10
N PRO A 438 25.92 -5.80 -14.29
CA PRO A 438 25.65 -5.11 -15.56
C PRO A 438 24.16 -4.69 -15.63
N SER A 439 23.73 -4.22 -16.80
CA SER A 439 22.30 -3.96 -17.07
C SER A 439 21.46 -5.21 -16.87
N GLY A 440 20.15 -5.03 -16.57
CA GLY A 440 19.24 -6.17 -16.42
C GLY A 440 19.11 -7.01 -17.69
N GLU A 441 19.20 -6.40 -18.88
CA GLU A 441 19.18 -7.12 -20.17
C GLU A 441 20.47 -7.93 -20.38
N GLU A 442 21.61 -7.34 -20.12
CA GLU A 442 22.90 -8.03 -20.22
C GLU A 442 23.00 -9.16 -19.21
N PHE A 443 22.58 -8.95 -17.96
CA PHE A 443 22.57 -9.99 -16.93
C PHE A 443 21.75 -11.21 -17.35
N LYS A 444 20.58 -11.01 -17.97
CA LYS A 444 19.72 -12.11 -18.46
C LYS A 444 20.40 -12.92 -19.56
N SER A 445 21.27 -12.32 -20.35
CA SER A 445 22.00 -12.99 -21.44
C SER A 445 23.22 -13.78 -20.97
N LEU A 446 23.68 -13.61 -19.71
CA LEU A 446 24.84 -14.33 -19.17
C LEU A 446 24.55 -15.82 -18.98
N PRO A 447 25.58 -16.70 -19.06
CA PRO A 447 25.47 -18.10 -18.71
C PRO A 447 24.99 -18.30 -17.26
N GLU A 448 24.17 -19.31 -17.00
CA GLU A 448 23.53 -19.55 -15.70
C GLU A 448 24.55 -19.66 -14.56
N ALA A 449 25.66 -20.36 -14.77
CA ALA A 449 26.73 -20.50 -13.79
C ALA A 449 27.36 -19.14 -13.38
N VAL A 450 27.44 -18.19 -14.32
CA VAL A 450 27.93 -16.83 -14.06
C VAL A 450 26.90 -16.05 -13.25
N LYS A 451 25.62 -16.11 -13.64
CA LYS A 451 24.52 -15.44 -12.91
C LYS A 451 24.51 -15.90 -11.45
N GLU A 452 24.52 -17.22 -11.20
CA GLU A 452 24.52 -17.76 -9.85
C GLU A 452 25.71 -17.28 -8.99
N SER A 453 26.89 -17.17 -9.58
CA SER A 453 28.07 -16.68 -8.87
C SER A 453 27.99 -15.19 -8.52
N MET A 454 27.23 -14.41 -9.28
CA MET A 454 27.05 -12.96 -9.07
C MET A 454 25.91 -12.63 -8.12
N LYS A 455 24.91 -13.53 -7.97
CA LYS A 455 23.74 -13.25 -7.13
C LYS A 455 24.11 -12.97 -5.67
N ALA A 456 23.56 -11.88 -5.13
CA ALA A 456 23.71 -11.53 -3.72
C ALA A 456 22.83 -12.42 -2.82
N GLY A 457 23.25 -12.60 -1.58
CA GLY A 457 22.41 -13.29 -0.59
C GLY A 457 21.15 -12.50 -0.23
N PRO A 458 20.07 -13.17 0.25
CA PRO A 458 18.79 -12.54 0.58
C PRO A 458 18.86 -11.47 1.69
N TRP A 459 19.93 -11.46 2.48
CA TRP A 459 20.18 -10.45 3.51
C TRP A 459 20.25 -9.02 2.93
N VAL A 460 20.66 -8.87 1.67
CA VAL A 460 20.69 -7.56 0.99
C VAL A 460 19.30 -6.95 0.93
N LEU A 461 18.28 -7.75 0.63
CA LEU A 461 16.89 -7.31 0.63
C LEU A 461 16.42 -6.93 2.03
N ILE A 462 16.74 -7.74 3.04
CA ILE A 462 16.35 -7.50 4.44
C ILE A 462 16.92 -6.17 4.93
N VAL A 463 18.19 -5.89 4.65
CA VAL A 463 18.85 -4.62 5.04
C VAL A 463 18.24 -3.44 4.27
N THR A 464 18.01 -3.59 2.97
CA THR A 464 17.40 -2.53 2.16
C THR A 464 15.99 -2.20 2.65
N TYR A 465 15.14 -3.21 2.86
CA TYR A 465 13.80 -3.03 3.41
C TYR A 465 13.82 -2.43 4.82
N PHE A 466 14.79 -2.79 5.67
CA PHE A 466 14.94 -2.18 6.98
C PHE A 466 15.13 -0.66 6.88
N PHE A 467 16.09 -0.18 6.08
CA PHE A 467 16.33 1.26 5.91
C PHE A 467 15.14 1.97 5.26
N LEU A 468 14.54 1.38 4.23
CA LEU A 468 13.36 1.94 3.57
C LEU A 468 12.18 2.01 4.53
N THR A 469 11.95 0.99 5.36
CA THR A 469 10.85 1.00 6.33
C THR A 469 11.06 2.03 7.42
N VAL A 470 12.29 2.16 7.95
CA VAL A 470 12.57 3.24 8.91
C VAL A 470 12.33 4.60 8.27
N ALA A 471 12.76 4.80 7.04
CA ALA A 471 12.48 6.04 6.28
C ALA A 471 10.96 6.29 6.15
N GLU A 472 10.20 5.26 5.83
CA GLU A 472 8.74 5.32 5.70
C GLU A 472 8.05 5.74 6.99
N LEU A 473 8.47 5.19 8.14
CA LEU A 473 7.93 5.55 9.46
C LEU A 473 8.12 7.03 9.80
N PHE A 474 9.12 7.68 9.21
CA PHE A 474 9.37 9.12 9.35
C PHE A 474 8.62 9.97 8.33
N ILE A 475 8.04 9.40 7.29
CA ILE A 475 7.40 10.18 6.22
C ILE A 475 5.92 9.89 6.12
N SER A 476 5.49 8.63 6.04
CA SER A 476 4.09 8.29 5.83
C SER A 476 3.17 8.77 6.97
N PRO A 477 3.34 8.34 8.22
CA PRO A 477 2.47 8.79 9.30
C PRO A 477 2.73 10.25 9.69
N LEU A 478 3.98 10.69 9.64
CA LEU A 478 4.33 12.05 10.04
C LEU A 478 3.95 13.09 8.98
N GLY A 479 3.91 12.71 7.70
CA GLY A 479 3.33 13.53 6.65
C GLY A 479 1.84 13.76 6.85
N LEU A 480 1.07 12.72 7.21
CA LEU A 480 -0.34 12.86 7.58
C LEU A 480 -0.53 13.76 8.81
N SER A 481 0.33 13.59 9.82
CA SER A 481 0.35 14.46 11.00
C SER A 481 0.67 15.90 10.62
N PHE A 482 1.69 16.14 9.80
CA PHE A 482 2.07 17.46 9.30
C PHE A 482 0.90 18.13 8.58
N VAL A 483 0.28 17.43 7.63
CA VAL A 483 -0.90 17.94 6.91
C VAL A 483 -2.01 18.31 7.91
N SER A 484 -2.28 17.47 8.92
CA SER A 484 -3.31 17.75 9.92
C SER A 484 -3.00 18.98 10.78
N LYS A 485 -1.72 19.32 10.99
CA LYS A 485 -1.28 20.49 11.77
C LYS A 485 -1.44 21.81 11.00
N ILE A 486 -1.21 21.80 9.69
CA ILE A 486 -1.23 23.01 8.87
C ILE A 486 -2.56 23.24 8.15
N ALA A 487 -3.35 22.18 7.92
CA ALA A 487 -4.61 22.28 7.21
C ALA A 487 -5.63 23.10 8.03
N PRO A 488 -6.28 24.11 7.41
CA PRO A 488 -7.43 24.77 8.04
C PRO A 488 -8.52 23.75 8.34
N GLN A 489 -9.24 23.92 9.47
CA GLN A 489 -10.26 22.96 9.91
C GLN A 489 -11.33 22.67 8.86
N HIS A 490 -11.70 23.66 8.04
CA HIS A 490 -12.70 23.52 6.99
C HIS A 490 -12.16 22.93 5.67
N LEU A 491 -10.84 22.70 5.54
CA LEU A 491 -10.16 22.14 4.37
C LEU A 491 -9.38 20.86 4.68
N GLN A 492 -9.63 20.23 5.82
CA GLN A 492 -8.91 19.03 6.26
C GLN A 492 -9.03 17.88 5.25
N GLY A 493 -10.21 17.66 4.69
CA GLY A 493 -10.45 16.62 3.69
C GLY A 493 -9.66 16.86 2.39
N ILE A 494 -9.69 18.08 1.87
CA ILE A 494 -8.93 18.47 0.68
C ILE A 494 -7.42 18.32 0.93
N CYS A 495 -6.91 18.81 2.05
CA CYS A 495 -5.48 18.77 2.36
C CYS A 495 -4.96 17.32 2.50
N GLN A 496 -5.72 16.45 3.16
CA GLN A 496 -5.38 15.02 3.23
C GLN A 496 -5.49 14.34 1.84
N GLY A 497 -6.48 14.72 1.05
CA GLY A 497 -6.61 14.28 -0.35
C GLY A 497 -5.42 14.70 -1.22
N LEU A 498 -4.93 15.92 -1.07
CA LEU A 498 -3.72 16.42 -1.76
C LEU A 498 -2.46 15.62 -1.39
N TRP A 499 -2.31 15.22 -0.11
CA TRP A 499 -1.21 14.34 0.29
C TRP A 499 -1.24 13.01 -0.46
N LEU A 500 -2.43 12.40 -0.60
CA LEU A 500 -2.61 11.18 -1.36
C LEU A 500 -2.40 11.37 -2.87
N CYS A 501 -2.77 12.54 -3.41
CA CYS A 501 -2.47 12.89 -4.81
C CYS A 501 -0.96 13.00 -5.07
N ALA A 502 -0.18 13.54 -4.14
CA ALA A 502 1.28 13.58 -4.29
C ALA A 502 1.86 12.16 -4.40
N THR A 503 1.33 11.21 -3.62
CA THR A 503 1.68 9.79 -3.74
C THR A 503 1.29 9.24 -5.12
N ALA A 504 0.07 9.55 -5.62
CA ALA A 504 -0.39 9.11 -6.94
C ALA A 504 0.52 9.61 -8.07
N VAL A 505 0.92 10.88 -8.02
CA VAL A 505 1.83 11.47 -9.01
C VAL A 505 3.20 10.81 -8.97
N GLY A 506 3.77 10.56 -7.78
CA GLY A 506 5.03 9.80 -7.65
C GLY A 506 4.93 8.42 -8.28
N ASN A 507 3.79 7.74 -8.10
CA ASN A 507 3.55 6.40 -8.62
C ASN A 507 3.42 6.33 -10.15
N LEU A 508 3.03 7.40 -10.84
CA LEU A 508 2.98 7.42 -12.30
C LEU A 508 4.35 7.15 -12.95
N PHE A 509 5.42 7.47 -12.26
CA PHE A 509 6.78 7.33 -12.77
C PHE A 509 7.51 6.05 -12.32
N ILE A 510 6.85 5.18 -11.54
CA ILE A 510 7.48 3.96 -10.98
C ILE A 510 8.05 3.05 -12.07
N ALA A 511 7.35 2.90 -13.20
CA ALA A 511 7.80 2.07 -14.31
C ALA A 511 9.16 2.50 -14.89
N LEU A 512 9.52 3.79 -14.80
CA LEU A 512 10.82 4.28 -15.23
C LEU A 512 11.97 3.59 -14.48
N GLY A 513 11.76 3.19 -13.23
CA GLY A 513 12.79 2.50 -12.44
C GLY A 513 13.18 1.16 -13.04
N VAL A 514 12.20 0.36 -13.47
CA VAL A 514 12.45 -0.94 -14.13
C VAL A 514 13.13 -0.72 -15.49
N THR A 515 12.69 0.29 -16.26
CA THR A 515 13.33 0.65 -17.53
C THR A 515 14.79 1.04 -17.31
N MET A 516 15.09 1.88 -16.31
CA MET A 516 16.48 2.26 -15.99
C MET A 516 17.31 1.05 -15.55
N LEU A 517 16.73 0.14 -14.75
CA LEU A 517 17.38 -1.07 -14.27
C LEU A 517 17.79 -2.02 -15.42
N ASN A 518 16.98 -2.07 -16.48
CA ASN A 518 17.25 -2.87 -17.66
C ASN A 518 18.19 -2.17 -18.67
N SER A 519 18.14 -0.83 -18.77
CA SER A 519 18.78 -0.07 -19.84
C SER A 519 20.12 0.56 -19.46
N PHE A 520 20.32 0.90 -18.18
CA PHE A 520 21.58 1.51 -17.75
C PHE A 520 22.72 0.50 -17.80
N PRO A 521 23.93 0.90 -18.24
CA PRO A 521 25.06 -0.02 -18.39
C PRO A 521 25.42 -0.78 -17.13
N GLN A 522 25.22 -0.15 -15.96
CA GLN A 522 25.46 -0.77 -14.65
C GLN A 522 24.32 -0.48 -13.67
N GLN A 523 23.97 -1.47 -12.85
CA GLN A 523 22.87 -1.38 -11.91
C GLN A 523 23.02 -0.25 -10.89
N TRP A 524 24.24 0.06 -10.44
CA TRP A 524 24.48 1.12 -9.47
C TRP A 524 24.05 2.50 -9.98
N GLU A 525 24.06 2.75 -11.29
CA GLU A 525 23.63 4.03 -11.89
C GLU A 525 22.13 4.26 -11.66
N CYS A 526 21.31 3.21 -11.77
CA CYS A 526 19.89 3.26 -11.47
C CYS A 526 19.63 3.63 -10.00
N TRP A 527 20.35 2.97 -9.08
CA TRP A 527 20.22 3.26 -7.65
C TRP A 527 20.72 4.66 -7.29
N ALA A 528 21.73 5.17 -8.00
CA ALA A 528 22.25 6.52 -7.80
C ALA A 528 21.20 7.60 -8.14
N VAL A 529 20.36 7.39 -9.14
CA VAL A 529 19.26 8.29 -9.46
C VAL A 529 18.28 8.39 -8.28
N PHE A 530 17.88 7.26 -7.70
CA PHE A 530 16.95 7.26 -6.55
C PHE A 530 17.59 7.82 -5.27
N ALA A 531 18.84 7.52 -5.01
CA ALA A 531 19.61 8.14 -3.92
C ALA A 531 19.65 9.67 -4.09
N GLY A 532 19.94 10.13 -5.32
CA GLY A 532 19.97 11.55 -5.67
C GLY A 532 18.65 12.25 -5.37
N PHE A 533 17.51 11.70 -5.80
CA PHE A 533 16.20 12.26 -5.50
C PHE A 533 15.93 12.32 -3.99
N CYS A 534 16.29 11.29 -3.22
CA CYS A 534 16.12 11.29 -1.76
C CYS A 534 16.97 12.39 -1.09
N PHE A 535 18.25 12.54 -1.45
CA PHE A 535 19.13 13.55 -0.87
C PHE A 535 18.78 14.98 -1.31
N ILE A 536 18.36 15.19 -2.55
CA ILE A 536 17.84 16.50 -3.01
C ILE A 536 16.57 16.84 -2.23
N SER A 537 15.63 15.92 -2.08
CA SER A 537 14.41 16.10 -1.29
C SER A 537 14.74 16.47 0.16
N MET A 538 15.70 15.77 0.78
CA MET A 538 16.21 16.09 2.11
C MET A 538 16.78 17.52 2.17
N ALA A 539 17.64 17.88 1.23
CA ALA A 539 18.28 19.20 1.21
C ALA A 539 17.24 20.34 1.08
N VAL A 540 16.22 20.15 0.21
CA VAL A 540 15.12 21.11 0.05
C VAL A 540 14.30 21.23 1.34
N MET A 541 13.96 20.10 1.99
CA MET A 541 13.25 20.11 3.28
C MET A 541 14.04 20.82 4.37
N LEU A 542 15.35 20.60 4.47
CA LEU A 542 16.22 21.28 5.42
C LEU A 542 16.35 22.77 5.12
N GLY A 543 16.39 23.15 3.84
CA GLY A 543 16.40 24.56 3.41
C GLY A 543 15.12 25.32 3.83
N MET A 544 13.98 24.64 3.83
CA MET A 544 12.69 25.20 4.26
C MET A 544 12.41 25.04 5.77
N LEU A 545 13.27 24.35 6.54
CA LEU A 545 12.99 23.88 7.89
C LEU A 545 12.50 24.99 8.82
N LYS A 546 13.27 26.10 8.95
CA LYS A 546 12.93 27.21 9.85
C LYS A 546 11.58 27.86 9.51
N TRP A 547 11.26 27.91 8.23
CA TRP A 547 10.00 28.46 7.76
C TRP A 547 8.83 27.50 8.08
N LEU A 548 8.99 26.20 7.86
CA LEU A 548 7.99 25.17 8.16
C LEU A 548 7.72 25.10 9.68
N GLU A 549 8.76 25.09 10.52
CA GLU A 549 8.62 25.09 11.99
C GLU A 549 7.84 26.31 12.50
N ARG A 550 8.06 27.49 11.89
CA ARG A 550 7.30 28.71 12.24
C ARG A 550 5.81 28.55 11.91
N ILE A 551 5.48 27.92 10.78
CA ILE A 551 4.08 27.75 10.35
C ILE A 551 3.37 26.67 11.18
N THR A 552 4.06 25.58 11.54
CA THR A 552 3.52 24.53 12.41
C THR A 552 3.48 24.94 13.88
N LYS A 553 4.10 26.05 14.23
CA LYS A 553 4.27 26.52 15.63
C LYS A 553 5.00 25.47 16.50
N GLU A 554 5.98 24.77 15.90
CA GLU A 554 6.89 23.81 16.53
C GLU A 554 8.25 24.40 16.86
#